data_e76150d944f99a68eab1cd71d9620d7a
#
_entry.id   e76150d944f99a68eab1cd71d9620d7a
#
_cell.length_a   1.000
_cell.length_b   1.000
_cell.length_c   1.000
_cell.angle_alpha   90.00
_cell.angle_beta   90.00
_cell.angle_gamma   90.00
#
_symmetry.space_group_name_H-M   'P 1'
#
loop_
_entity.id
_entity.type
_entity.pdbx_description
1 polymer ?
#
loop_
_entity_poly.entity_id
_entity_poly.type
_entity_poly.pdbx_seq_one_letter_code
_entity_poly.pdbx_strand_id
1 'polypeptide(L)'
;MKAGKHTAFMLEFVAEFANGEMSRQFFDLDYSGYCIEHFPYMQSENGKLARKFADTIDAAYDFGSEQNQSDKAFRKTMKDTLRDFNDPHLYDY
;
A
#
# COMPACT_ATOMS: atom_id res chain seq x y z
N MET A 1 9.70 -7.86 11.39
CA MET A 1 10.66 -7.46 10.36
C MET A 1 10.58 -5.95 10.15
N LYS A 2 11.71 -5.27 10.20
CA LYS A 2 11.72 -3.82 10.12
C LYS A 2 11.74 -3.37 8.67
N ALA A 3 10.82 -2.47 8.30
CA ALA A 3 10.79 -1.90 6.96
C ALA A 3 11.95 -0.94 6.75
N GLY A 4 12.53 -0.95 5.56
CA GLY A 4 13.51 0.04 5.16
C GLY A 4 12.83 1.38 4.86
N LYS A 5 13.64 2.36 4.51
CA LYS A 5 13.21 3.75 4.30
C LYS A 5 12.12 3.86 3.23
N HIS A 6 12.30 3.22 2.09
CA HIS A 6 11.35 3.34 0.97
C HIS A 6 10.07 2.56 1.22
N THR A 7 10.18 1.38 1.84
CA THR A 7 9.00 0.61 2.23
C THR A 7 8.19 1.37 3.27
N ALA A 8 8.85 1.94 4.27
CA ALA A 8 8.20 2.75 5.29
C ALA A 8 7.47 3.95 4.69
N PHE A 9 8.08 4.61 3.71
CA PHE A 9 7.45 5.73 3.01
C PHE A 9 6.12 5.31 2.35
N MET A 10 6.13 4.18 1.62
CA MET A 10 4.94 3.72 0.94
C MET A 10 3.84 3.28 1.91
N LEU A 11 4.23 2.60 2.99
CA LEU A 11 3.25 2.19 4.01
C LEU A 11 2.62 3.40 4.69
N GLU A 12 3.40 4.43 4.99
CA GLU A 12 2.90 5.66 5.58
C GLU A 12 1.97 6.41 4.63
N PHE A 13 2.34 6.49 3.35
CA PHE A 13 1.51 7.13 2.34
C PHE A 13 0.13 6.47 2.24
N VAL A 14 0.11 5.12 2.19
CA VAL A 14 -1.16 4.37 2.17
C VAL A 14 -1.94 4.57 3.46
N ALA A 15 -1.26 4.59 4.60
CA ALA A 15 -1.90 4.78 5.90
C ALA A 15 -2.55 6.16 6.02
N GLU A 16 -1.94 7.20 5.49
CA GLU A 16 -2.51 8.55 5.50
C GLU A 16 -3.85 8.57 4.75
N PHE A 17 -3.89 7.93 3.58
CA PHE A 17 -5.14 7.81 2.84
C PHE A 17 -6.17 6.98 3.63
N ALA A 18 -5.76 5.82 4.14
CA ALA A 18 -6.65 4.92 4.87
C ALA A 18 -7.24 5.57 6.12
N ASN A 19 -6.48 6.44 6.76
CA ASN A 19 -6.92 7.14 7.99
C ASN A 19 -7.69 8.43 7.73
N GLY A 20 -7.93 8.77 6.46
CA GLY A 20 -8.71 9.97 6.11
C GLY A 20 -7.92 11.27 6.09
N GLU A 21 -6.59 11.19 6.16
CA GLU A 21 -5.72 12.37 6.17
C GLU A 21 -5.40 12.89 4.77
N MET A 22 -5.82 12.15 3.74
CA MET A 22 -5.56 12.47 2.34
C MET A 22 -6.80 12.16 1.51
N SER A 23 -7.14 13.03 0.57
CA SER A 23 -8.25 12.77 -0.34
C SER A 23 -7.90 11.65 -1.32
N ARG A 24 -8.91 10.97 -1.84
CA ARG A 24 -8.70 9.95 -2.85
C ARG A 24 -8.05 10.53 -4.12
N GLN A 25 -8.50 11.71 -4.52
CA GLN A 25 -7.94 12.36 -5.71
C GLN A 25 -6.44 12.57 -5.56
N PHE A 26 -6.01 13.03 -4.41
CA PHE A 26 -4.60 13.26 -4.11
C PHE A 26 -3.83 11.95 -4.07
N PHE A 27 -4.42 10.93 -3.44
CA PHE A 27 -3.83 9.60 -3.34
C PHE A 27 -3.63 8.98 -4.73
N ASP A 28 -4.68 9.01 -5.57
CA ASP A 28 -4.62 8.46 -6.93
C ASP A 28 -3.58 9.18 -7.80
N LEU A 29 -3.44 10.49 -7.60
CA LEU A 29 -2.52 11.29 -8.40
C LEU A 29 -1.07 10.85 -8.22
N ASP A 30 -0.68 10.52 -7.00
CA ASP A 30 0.71 10.27 -6.65
C ASP A 30 1.06 8.78 -6.49
N TYR A 31 0.07 7.91 -6.27
CA TYR A 31 0.33 6.51 -5.92
C TYR A 31 1.19 5.79 -6.95
N SER A 32 0.80 5.82 -8.22
CA SER A 32 1.53 5.10 -9.27
C SER A 32 2.95 5.63 -9.45
N GLY A 33 3.10 6.96 -9.39
CA GLY A 33 4.43 7.58 -9.50
C GLY A 33 5.34 7.17 -8.35
N TYR A 34 4.81 7.15 -7.15
CA TYR A 34 5.57 6.71 -5.98
C TYR A 34 5.94 5.23 -6.05
N CYS A 35 5.03 4.38 -6.54
CA CYS A 35 5.35 2.97 -6.75
C CYS A 35 6.51 2.80 -7.72
N ILE A 36 6.48 3.50 -8.85
CA ILE A 36 7.55 3.43 -9.84
C ILE A 36 8.87 3.91 -9.24
N GLU A 37 8.84 4.99 -8.47
CA GLU A 37 10.03 5.58 -7.86
C GLU A 37 10.60 4.71 -6.74
N HIS A 38 9.76 4.20 -5.85
CA HIS A 38 10.21 3.57 -4.61
C HIS A 38 10.34 2.05 -4.68
N PHE A 39 9.58 1.37 -5.53
CA PHE A 39 9.54 -0.09 -5.53
C PHE A 39 10.89 -0.74 -5.77
N PRO A 40 11.74 -0.28 -6.73
CA PRO A 40 13.07 -0.87 -6.90
C PRO A 40 13.92 -0.78 -5.63
N TYR A 41 13.79 0.30 -4.89
CA TYR A 41 14.52 0.47 -3.62
C TYR A 41 13.93 -0.41 -2.52
N MET A 42 12.60 -0.59 -2.51
CA MET A 42 11.95 -1.53 -1.58
C MET A 42 12.50 -2.95 -1.80
N GLN A 43 12.65 -3.34 -3.05
CA GLN A 43 13.21 -4.65 -3.39
C GLN A 43 14.65 -4.80 -2.89
N SER A 44 15.45 -3.75 -2.98
CA SER A 44 16.82 -3.74 -2.47
C SER A 44 16.87 -3.77 -0.95
N GLU A 45 15.90 -3.12 -0.29
CA GLU A 45 15.83 -3.09 1.18
C GLU A 45 15.45 -4.46 1.75
N ASN A 46 14.41 -5.06 1.19
CA ASN A 46 13.88 -6.36 1.63
C ASN A 46 12.96 -6.90 0.55
N GLY A 47 13.48 -7.81 -0.26
CA GLY A 47 12.73 -8.37 -1.39
C GLY A 47 11.45 -9.09 -0.99
N LYS A 48 11.45 -9.80 0.14
CA LYS A 48 10.25 -10.50 0.62
C LYS A 48 9.16 -9.52 1.03
N LEU A 49 9.54 -8.46 1.71
CA LEU A 49 8.60 -7.44 2.15
C LEU A 49 8.05 -6.64 0.97
N ALA A 50 8.89 -6.35 -0.02
CA ALA A 50 8.46 -5.69 -1.25
C ALA A 50 7.45 -6.55 -2.01
N ARG A 51 7.70 -7.85 -2.10
CA ARG A 51 6.77 -8.78 -2.73
C ARG A 51 5.44 -8.84 -1.98
N LYS A 52 5.50 -8.89 -0.66
CA LYS A 52 4.30 -8.87 0.17
C LYS A 52 3.47 -7.61 -0.10
N PHE A 53 4.14 -6.46 -0.22
CA PHE A 53 3.48 -5.20 -0.57
C PHE A 53 2.78 -5.31 -1.93
N ALA A 54 3.49 -5.83 -2.94
CA ALA A 54 2.94 -5.96 -4.28
C ALA A 54 1.74 -6.91 -4.33
N ASP A 55 1.82 -8.03 -3.61
CA ASP A 55 0.79 -9.06 -3.62
C ASP A 55 -0.44 -8.68 -2.78
N THR A 56 -0.32 -7.71 -1.90
CA THR A 56 -1.41 -7.32 -0.98
C THR A 56 -1.88 -5.89 -1.22
N ILE A 57 -1.08 -4.90 -0.86
CA ILE A 57 -1.48 -3.49 -0.92
C ILE A 57 -1.64 -3.01 -2.35
N ASP A 58 -0.67 -3.30 -3.22
CA ASP A 58 -0.75 -2.88 -4.62
C ASP A 58 -1.89 -3.60 -5.35
N ALA A 59 -2.08 -4.89 -5.06
CA ALA A 59 -3.20 -5.65 -5.63
C ALA A 59 -4.54 -5.09 -5.16
N ALA A 60 -4.65 -4.66 -3.91
CA ALA A 60 -5.88 -4.04 -3.39
C ALA A 60 -6.14 -2.68 -4.04
N TYR A 61 -5.08 -1.91 -4.29
CA TYR A 61 -5.19 -0.63 -5.00
C TYR A 61 -5.75 -0.86 -6.41
N ASP A 62 -5.18 -1.81 -7.15
CA ASP A 62 -5.64 -2.13 -8.50
C ASP A 62 -7.08 -2.62 -8.50
N PHE A 63 -7.43 -3.49 -7.57
CA PHE A 63 -8.79 -4.00 -7.45
C PHE A 63 -9.79 -2.87 -7.20
N GLY A 64 -9.51 -2.00 -6.25
CA GLY A 64 -10.40 -0.88 -5.93
C GLY A 64 -10.56 0.08 -7.10
N SER A 65 -9.48 0.32 -7.85
CA SER A 65 -9.50 1.18 -9.02
C SER A 65 -10.30 0.55 -10.17
N GLU A 66 -10.07 -0.73 -10.45
CA GLU A 66 -10.77 -1.46 -11.51
C GLU A 66 -12.26 -1.61 -11.23
N GLN A 67 -12.62 -1.86 -9.97
CA GLN A 67 -14.01 -1.98 -9.53
C GLN A 67 -14.68 -0.63 -9.34
N ASN A 68 -13.95 0.44 -9.53
CA ASN A 68 -14.46 1.80 -9.36
C ASN A 68 -15.16 2.01 -8.02
N GLN A 69 -14.51 1.52 -6.95
CA GLN A 69 -15.05 1.64 -5.60
C GLN A 69 -15.24 3.11 -5.21
N SER A 70 -16.30 3.39 -4.43
CA SER A 70 -16.49 4.72 -3.85
C SER A 70 -15.30 5.07 -2.95
N ASP A 71 -15.11 6.35 -2.67
CA ASP A 71 -14.02 6.81 -1.79
C ASP A 71 -14.07 6.10 -0.44
N LYS A 72 -15.26 5.98 0.13
CA LYS A 72 -15.44 5.31 1.42
C LYS A 72 -15.07 3.83 1.35
N ALA A 73 -15.54 3.13 0.31
CA ALA A 73 -15.27 1.70 0.15
C ALA A 73 -13.80 1.46 -0.12
N PHE A 74 -13.18 2.28 -0.97
CA PHE A 74 -11.77 2.16 -1.29
C PHE A 74 -10.89 2.41 -0.08
N ARG A 75 -11.22 3.45 0.69
CA ARG A 75 -10.49 3.76 1.94
C ARG A 75 -10.56 2.61 2.93
N LYS A 76 -11.73 1.98 3.06
CA LYS A 76 -11.90 0.82 3.92
C LYS A 76 -11.08 -0.37 3.42
N THR A 77 -11.08 -0.62 2.11
CA THR A 77 -10.28 -1.68 1.48
C THR A 77 -8.80 -1.50 1.81
N MET A 78 -8.27 -0.29 1.63
CA MET A 78 -6.87 -0.02 1.90
C MET A 78 -6.55 -0.13 3.39
N LYS A 79 -7.45 0.30 4.25
CA LYS A 79 -7.27 0.20 5.70
C LYS A 79 -7.22 -1.26 6.16
N ASP A 80 -8.15 -2.07 5.69
CA ASP A 80 -8.21 -3.50 6.04
C ASP A 80 -6.97 -4.24 5.52
N THR A 81 -6.56 -3.94 4.29
CA THR A 81 -5.38 -4.55 3.68
C THR A 81 -4.10 -4.17 4.43
N LEU A 82 -3.99 -2.90 4.84
CA LEU A 82 -2.82 -2.44 5.60
C LEU A 82 -2.75 -3.11 6.97
N ARG A 83 -3.89 -3.26 7.65
CA ARG A 83 -3.97 -3.98 8.92
C ARG A 83 -3.48 -5.41 8.74
N ASP A 84 -3.95 -6.10 7.70
CA ASP A 84 -3.58 -7.48 7.42
C ASP A 84 -2.11 -7.60 7.02
N PHE A 85 -1.59 -6.62 6.28
CA PHE A 85 -0.18 -6.56 5.94
C PHE A 85 0.70 -6.55 7.19
N ASN A 86 0.27 -5.85 8.23
CA ASN A 86 1.04 -5.72 9.47
C ASN A 86 0.85 -6.91 10.42
N ASP A 87 -0.05 -7.85 10.11
CA ASP A 87 -0.27 -9.03 10.93
C ASP A 87 0.75 -10.11 10.59
N PRO A 88 1.65 -10.48 11.53
CA PRO A 88 2.71 -11.45 11.25
C PRO A 88 2.19 -12.87 11.01
N HIS A 89 0.94 -13.15 11.35
CA HIS A 89 0.37 -14.50 11.22
C HIS A 89 -0.44 -14.70 9.94
N LEU A 90 -0.74 -13.63 9.22
CA LEU A 90 -1.65 -13.70 8.08
C LEU A 90 -0.96 -14.05 6.77
N TYR A 91 0.27 -13.60 6.58
CA TYR A 91 1.06 -13.86 5.37
C TYR A 91 2.37 -14.51 5.73
N ASP A 92 2.69 -15.59 5.01
CA ASP A 92 3.93 -16.35 5.22
C ASP A 92 4.89 -16.05 4.06
N TYR A 93 5.68 -15.01 4.25
CA TYR A 93 6.67 -14.57 3.26
C TYR A 93 8.11 -14.81 3.72
#